data_e70440ad720869ea58f5ef3fcccd26dd
#
_entry.id   e70440ad720869ea58f5ef3fcccd26dd
#
_cell.length_a   1.000
_cell.length_b   1.000
_cell.length_c   1.000
_cell.angle_alpha   90.00
_cell.angle_beta   90.00
_cell.angle_gamma   90.00
#
_symmetry.space_group_name_H-M   'P 1'
#
loop_
_entity.id
_entity.type
_entity.pdbx_description
1 polymer ?
#
loop_
_entity_poly.entity_id
_entity_poly.type
_entity_poly.pdbx_seq_one_letter_code
_entity_poly.pdbx_strand_id
1 'polypeptide(L)'
;TPEEWNALVQDQNRPLTNRPLQALYPPGSLFKLVIATGALEEGITDENRKIFCPGFLDYNEGRYPCWRRGGHGSVGIEEAIAQSCNVTFYTVGLELGPSKIINWANKLGVGQPSGIDLPGEETAFLPTPEWKKKQLKEMWYPGDTINLSIGQGYLLVTPLEMYRVVSNIATRGEVYKPHVVKKILSSEGEVIREITPVRQDKIELKDSTWKTLIRGMEKVVSKGTGQVCRALPVELAAKTGTAQNPQGKDHSWFAGFFPSSHPQLVFLVLVEHGGDGSGEAAQAAKKLVEWWIENRGAKN
;
A
#
# COMPACT_ATOMS: atom_id res chain seq x y z
N THR A 1 -7.02 -12.36 -34.63
CA THR A 1 -8.16 -13.10 -35.25
C THR A 1 -9.31 -13.21 -34.26
N PRO A 2 -10.57 -13.50 -34.73
CA PRO A 2 -11.71 -13.78 -33.83
C PRO A 2 -11.43 -14.95 -32.87
N GLU A 3 -10.69 -15.97 -33.30
CA GLU A 3 -10.32 -17.11 -32.50
C GLU A 3 -9.38 -16.72 -31.33
N GLU A 4 -8.35 -15.92 -31.62
CA GLU A 4 -7.42 -15.39 -30.57
C GLU A 4 -8.17 -14.50 -29.57
N TRP A 5 -9.08 -13.65 -30.06
CA TRP A 5 -9.93 -12.83 -29.20
C TRP A 5 -10.82 -13.67 -28.28
N ASN A 6 -11.48 -14.68 -28.83
CA ASN A 6 -12.31 -15.60 -28.04
C ASN A 6 -11.48 -16.36 -27.00
N ALA A 7 -10.27 -16.79 -27.35
CA ALA A 7 -9.37 -17.42 -26.40
C ALA A 7 -9.02 -16.50 -25.23
N LEU A 8 -8.71 -15.22 -25.50
CA LEU A 8 -8.44 -14.23 -24.44
C LEU A 8 -9.66 -13.95 -23.56
N VAL A 9 -10.86 -13.86 -24.15
CA VAL A 9 -12.11 -13.61 -23.41
C VAL A 9 -12.48 -14.79 -22.50
N GLN A 10 -12.20 -16.03 -22.95
CA GLN A 10 -12.54 -17.25 -22.22
C GLN A 10 -11.42 -17.70 -21.26
N ASP A 11 -10.24 -17.06 -21.28
CA ASP A 11 -9.13 -17.41 -20.41
C ASP A 11 -9.49 -17.14 -18.94
N GLN A 12 -9.37 -18.19 -18.11
CA GLN A 12 -9.64 -18.13 -16.67
C GLN A 12 -8.73 -17.14 -15.94
N ASN A 13 -7.54 -16.85 -16.45
CA ASN A 13 -6.61 -15.86 -15.92
C ASN A 13 -7.03 -14.42 -16.24
N ARG A 14 -8.09 -14.21 -17.03
CA ARG A 14 -8.63 -12.88 -17.37
C ARG A 14 -7.56 -11.88 -17.83
N PRO A 15 -6.77 -12.16 -18.89
CA PRO A 15 -5.65 -11.31 -19.31
C PRO A 15 -6.09 -9.93 -19.78
N LEU A 16 -7.35 -9.76 -20.17
CA LEU A 16 -7.91 -8.48 -20.60
C LEU A 16 -8.30 -7.55 -19.43
N THR A 17 -8.27 -8.04 -18.19
CA THR A 17 -8.56 -7.21 -17.01
C THR A 17 -7.41 -6.24 -16.75
N ASN A 18 -7.72 -4.95 -16.71
CA ASN A 18 -6.77 -3.92 -16.26
C ASN A 18 -6.62 -4.01 -14.73
N ARG A 19 -5.79 -4.96 -14.26
CA ARG A 19 -5.63 -5.25 -12.82
C ARG A 19 -5.31 -4.04 -11.95
N PRO A 20 -4.42 -3.11 -12.35
CA PRO A 20 -4.17 -1.92 -11.56
C PRO A 20 -5.41 -1.11 -11.20
N LEU A 21 -6.42 -1.12 -12.07
CA LEU A 21 -7.63 -0.29 -11.94
C LEU A 21 -8.87 -1.08 -11.53
N GLN A 22 -8.95 -2.38 -11.89
CA GLN A 22 -10.20 -3.14 -11.85
C GLN A 22 -10.18 -4.32 -10.91
N ALA A 23 -9.00 -4.82 -10.55
CA ALA A 23 -8.92 -5.97 -9.67
C ALA A 23 -8.76 -5.55 -8.21
N LEU A 24 -9.50 -6.22 -7.34
CA LEU A 24 -9.54 -5.95 -5.90
C LEU A 24 -8.80 -7.03 -5.13
N TYR A 25 -7.87 -6.63 -4.30
CA TYR A 25 -7.03 -7.51 -3.47
C TYR A 25 -6.95 -7.03 -2.03
N PRO A 26 -6.76 -7.91 -1.05
CA PRO A 26 -6.35 -7.46 0.27
C PRO A 26 -5.00 -6.75 0.18
N PRO A 27 -4.83 -5.57 0.75
CA PRO A 27 -3.55 -4.84 0.67
C PRO A 27 -2.47 -5.42 1.57
N GLY A 28 -2.85 -6.25 2.55
CA GLY A 28 -1.94 -6.77 3.55
C GLY A 28 -1.16 -5.65 4.25
N SER A 29 0.09 -5.91 4.54
CA SER A 29 0.95 -4.98 5.30
C SER A 29 1.22 -3.63 4.63
N LEU A 30 0.81 -3.39 3.39
CA LEU A 30 0.86 -2.03 2.82
C LEU A 30 -0.13 -1.10 3.54
N PHE A 31 -1.28 -1.60 3.97
CA PHE A 31 -2.28 -0.83 4.69
C PHE A 31 -1.79 -0.31 6.05
N LYS A 32 -0.73 -0.89 6.61
CA LYS A 32 -0.08 -0.39 7.83
C LYS A 32 0.43 1.05 7.70
N LEU A 33 0.69 1.54 6.48
CA LEU A 33 1.02 2.94 6.25
C LEU A 33 -0.18 3.86 6.56
N VAL A 34 -1.39 3.43 6.22
CA VAL A 34 -2.63 4.14 6.58
C VAL A 34 -2.83 4.16 8.09
N ILE A 35 -2.65 3.00 8.74
CA ILE A 35 -2.77 2.88 10.21
C ILE A 35 -1.73 3.73 10.92
N ALA A 36 -0.46 3.70 10.46
CA ALA A 36 0.61 4.51 11.04
C ALA A 36 0.30 6.01 10.92
N THR A 37 -0.17 6.45 9.75
CA THR A 37 -0.57 7.84 9.52
C THR A 37 -1.66 8.26 10.51
N GLY A 38 -2.75 7.50 10.58
CA GLY A 38 -3.85 7.80 11.49
C GLY A 38 -3.42 7.81 12.95
N ALA A 39 -2.63 6.82 13.38
CA ALA A 39 -2.18 6.72 14.77
C ALA A 39 -1.25 7.88 15.18
N LEU A 40 -0.39 8.36 14.29
CA LEU A 40 0.49 9.51 14.50
C LEU A 40 -0.31 10.82 14.56
N GLU A 41 -1.24 11.02 13.64
CA GLU A 41 -2.04 12.25 13.57
C GLU A 41 -3.03 12.38 14.73
N GLU A 42 -3.62 11.26 15.15
CA GLU A 42 -4.56 11.21 16.30
C GLU A 42 -3.84 11.20 17.67
N GLY A 43 -2.49 11.20 17.68
CA GLY A 43 -1.70 11.19 18.90
C GLY A 43 -1.77 9.86 19.68
N ILE A 44 -2.19 8.79 19.02
CA ILE A 44 -2.22 7.44 19.60
C ILE A 44 -0.80 6.89 19.76
N THR A 45 0.09 7.25 18.85
CA THR A 45 1.52 6.93 18.93
C THR A 45 2.37 8.13 18.53
N ASP A 46 3.62 8.10 18.94
CA ASP A 46 4.65 9.05 18.56
C ASP A 46 5.99 8.34 18.34
N GLU A 47 7.07 9.11 18.14
CA GLU A 47 8.42 8.58 17.93
C GLU A 47 9.00 7.87 19.18
N ASN A 48 8.49 8.17 20.38
CA ASN A 48 9.00 7.68 21.67
C ASN A 48 8.24 6.43 22.15
N ARG A 49 6.95 6.32 21.80
CA ARG A 49 6.12 5.20 22.24
C ARG A 49 6.66 3.89 21.67
N LYS A 50 6.92 2.93 22.57
CA LYS A 50 7.31 1.56 22.21
C LYS A 50 6.23 0.58 22.63
N ILE A 51 5.99 -0.41 21.77
CA ILE A 51 5.05 -1.50 22.02
C ILE A 51 5.84 -2.80 22.03
N PHE A 52 5.64 -3.63 23.05
CA PHE A 52 6.31 -4.92 23.17
C PHE A 52 5.57 -5.98 22.33
N CYS A 53 6.30 -6.62 21.43
CA CYS A 53 5.82 -7.72 20.61
C CYS A 53 6.44 -9.05 21.05
N PRO A 54 5.70 -9.90 21.77
CA PRO A 54 6.17 -11.24 22.15
C PRO A 54 6.00 -12.28 21.02
N GLY A 55 5.49 -11.90 19.86
CA GLY A 55 5.16 -12.79 18.73
C GLY A 55 3.67 -12.98 18.53
N PHE A 56 2.83 -12.44 19.39
CA PHE A 56 1.37 -12.47 19.31
C PHE A 56 0.76 -11.35 20.15
N LEU A 57 -0.51 -11.05 19.90
CA LEU A 57 -1.38 -10.25 20.75
C LEU A 57 -2.48 -11.17 21.30
N ASP A 58 -2.58 -11.30 22.62
CA ASP A 58 -3.78 -11.87 23.26
C ASP A 58 -4.77 -10.72 23.50
N TYR A 59 -5.96 -10.85 22.97
CA TYR A 59 -7.03 -9.87 23.14
C TYR A 59 -8.38 -10.57 23.27
N ASN A 60 -9.07 -10.33 24.39
CA ASN A 60 -10.24 -11.11 24.82
C ASN A 60 -9.89 -12.61 24.80
N GLU A 61 -10.71 -13.43 24.13
CA GLU A 61 -10.50 -14.88 24.00
C GLU A 61 -9.65 -15.26 22.77
N GLY A 62 -9.18 -14.27 22.00
CA GLY A 62 -8.44 -14.50 20.75
C GLY A 62 -6.92 -14.30 20.89
N ARG A 63 -6.19 -15.13 20.18
CA ARG A 63 -4.73 -14.95 19.99
C ARG A 63 -4.42 -14.60 18.54
N TYR A 64 -3.82 -13.45 18.33
CA TYR A 64 -3.50 -12.88 17.02
C TYR A 64 -1.98 -12.92 16.79
N PRO A 65 -1.48 -13.81 15.93
CA PRO A 65 -0.06 -14.01 15.77
C PRO A 65 0.62 -12.87 15.00
N CYS A 66 1.85 -12.56 15.40
CA CYS A 66 2.78 -11.85 14.55
C CYS A 66 3.44 -12.83 13.57
N TRP A 67 3.84 -12.35 12.40
CA TRP A 67 4.56 -13.20 11.44
C TRP A 67 5.90 -13.74 12.01
N ARG A 68 6.55 -12.97 12.90
CA ARG A 68 7.76 -13.40 13.60
C ARG A 68 7.39 -14.09 14.92
N ARG A 69 7.48 -15.41 14.94
CA ARG A 69 7.06 -16.25 16.08
C ARG A 69 7.73 -15.89 17.41
N GLY A 70 9.03 -15.53 17.38
CA GLY A 70 9.78 -15.08 18.56
C GLY A 70 9.54 -13.63 18.96
N GLY A 71 8.65 -12.93 18.25
CA GLY A 71 8.37 -11.52 18.47
C GLY A 71 9.47 -10.57 18.00
N HIS A 72 9.18 -9.29 18.07
CA HIS A 72 10.09 -8.20 17.70
C HIS A 72 10.70 -7.50 18.93
N GLY A 73 10.28 -7.89 20.14
CA GLY A 73 10.63 -7.17 21.35
C GLY A 73 9.94 -5.80 21.41
N SER A 74 10.59 -4.83 22.02
CA SER A 74 10.07 -3.48 22.17
C SER A 74 10.41 -2.63 20.94
N VAL A 75 9.42 -2.27 20.14
CA VAL A 75 9.58 -1.52 18.89
C VAL A 75 8.74 -0.24 18.88
N GLY A 76 9.34 0.85 18.37
CA GLY A 76 8.62 2.07 18.04
C GLY A 76 7.97 1.98 16.65
N ILE A 77 7.20 3.02 16.27
CA ILE A 77 6.41 2.99 15.02
C ILE A 77 7.28 2.86 13.76
N GLU A 78 8.45 3.50 13.69
CA GLU A 78 9.36 3.38 12.55
C GLU A 78 9.89 1.95 12.40
N GLU A 79 10.33 1.32 13.51
CA GLU A 79 10.77 -0.07 13.53
C GLU A 79 9.62 -1.04 13.21
N ALA A 80 8.41 -0.72 13.66
CA ALA A 80 7.22 -1.50 13.35
C ALA A 80 6.88 -1.46 11.85
N ILE A 81 7.05 -0.31 11.18
CA ILE A 81 6.94 -0.19 9.72
C ILE A 81 8.04 -1.03 9.06
N ALA A 82 9.29 -0.88 9.50
CA ALA A 82 10.46 -1.56 8.95
C ALA A 82 10.35 -3.08 9.02
N GLN A 83 10.00 -3.61 10.19
CA GLN A 83 9.87 -5.04 10.48
C GLN A 83 8.48 -5.59 10.16
N SER A 84 7.56 -4.72 9.71
CA SER A 84 6.16 -5.10 9.48
C SER A 84 5.49 -5.78 10.69
N CYS A 85 5.74 -5.29 11.92
CA CYS A 85 5.28 -5.90 13.17
C CYS A 85 3.75 -5.88 13.28
N ASN A 86 3.09 -7.05 13.24
CA ASN A 86 1.64 -7.11 13.35
C ASN A 86 1.14 -6.62 14.71
N VAL A 87 1.78 -7.04 15.80
CA VAL A 87 1.34 -6.71 17.17
C VAL A 87 1.25 -5.20 17.40
N THR A 88 2.26 -4.45 16.93
CA THR A 88 2.21 -2.97 17.00
C THR A 88 1.00 -2.43 16.28
N PHE A 89 0.73 -2.91 15.06
CA PHE A 89 -0.40 -2.43 14.27
C PHE A 89 -1.76 -2.92 14.78
N TYR A 90 -1.84 -4.09 15.37
CA TYR A 90 -3.04 -4.52 16.11
C TYR A 90 -3.35 -3.58 17.26
N THR A 91 -2.34 -3.25 18.07
CA THR A 91 -2.50 -2.39 19.25
C THR A 91 -2.94 -0.98 18.85
N VAL A 92 -2.19 -0.30 17.96
CA VAL A 92 -2.55 1.07 17.57
C VAL A 92 -3.84 1.12 16.76
N GLY A 93 -4.15 0.08 15.98
CA GLY A 93 -5.40 0.00 15.23
C GLY A 93 -6.62 -0.20 16.12
N LEU A 94 -6.51 -1.01 17.17
CA LEU A 94 -7.58 -1.14 18.17
C LEU A 94 -7.86 0.20 18.88
N GLU A 95 -6.80 0.92 19.25
CA GLU A 95 -6.91 2.24 19.88
C GLU A 95 -7.48 3.30 18.91
N LEU A 96 -7.14 3.22 17.63
CA LEU A 96 -7.67 4.10 16.57
C LEU A 96 -9.16 3.83 16.32
N GLY A 97 -9.54 2.57 16.31
CA GLY A 97 -10.90 2.11 16.03
C GLY A 97 -11.30 2.16 14.55
N PRO A 98 -12.33 1.41 14.16
CA PRO A 98 -12.68 1.21 12.75
C PRO A 98 -13.07 2.51 12.03
N SER A 99 -13.82 3.39 12.67
CA SER A 99 -14.29 4.64 12.04
C SER A 99 -13.14 5.57 11.67
N LYS A 100 -12.16 5.73 12.56
CA LYS A 100 -10.97 6.56 12.27
C LYS A 100 -10.08 5.89 11.22
N ILE A 101 -9.92 4.56 11.26
CA ILE A 101 -9.17 3.81 10.24
C ILE A 101 -9.75 4.10 8.85
N ILE A 102 -11.07 3.98 8.70
CA ILE A 102 -11.77 4.21 7.43
C ILE A 102 -11.63 5.67 7.00
N ASN A 103 -11.77 6.62 7.93
CA ASN A 103 -11.61 8.05 7.64
C ASN A 103 -10.19 8.36 7.12
N TRP A 104 -9.16 7.81 7.77
CA TRP A 104 -7.77 7.98 7.31
C TRP A 104 -7.49 7.26 5.98
N ALA A 105 -8.11 6.10 5.73
CA ALA A 105 -8.04 5.43 4.44
C ALA A 105 -8.60 6.32 3.32
N ASN A 106 -9.80 6.86 3.52
CA ASN A 106 -10.43 7.79 2.57
C ASN A 106 -9.58 9.05 2.35
N LYS A 107 -9.05 9.66 3.42
CA LYS A 107 -8.19 10.86 3.35
C LYS A 107 -6.91 10.60 2.54
N LEU A 108 -6.37 9.39 2.60
CA LEU A 108 -5.20 8.98 1.82
C LEU A 108 -5.56 8.47 0.40
N GLY A 109 -6.83 8.51 0.02
CA GLY A 109 -7.30 8.19 -1.33
C GLY A 109 -7.75 6.74 -1.54
N VAL A 110 -7.86 5.92 -0.50
CA VAL A 110 -8.46 4.58 -0.57
C VAL A 110 -9.98 4.71 -0.48
N GLY A 111 -10.72 4.02 -1.35
CA GLY A 111 -12.18 4.13 -1.45
C GLY A 111 -12.65 5.38 -2.19
N GLN A 112 -11.75 6.06 -2.87
CA GLN A 112 -12.05 7.27 -3.65
C GLN A 112 -11.51 7.15 -5.07
N PRO A 113 -12.30 7.48 -6.11
CA PRO A 113 -11.82 7.45 -7.48
C PRO A 113 -10.63 8.39 -7.66
N SER A 114 -9.64 7.97 -8.41
CA SER A 114 -8.46 8.79 -8.72
C SER A 114 -8.75 9.80 -9.83
N GLY A 115 -9.75 9.48 -10.67
CA GLY A 115 -10.08 10.22 -11.87
C GLY A 115 -9.05 10.05 -12.98
N ILE A 116 -8.32 8.92 -12.99
CA ILE A 116 -7.40 8.58 -14.09
C ILE A 116 -8.13 8.62 -15.45
N ASP A 117 -7.40 8.95 -16.49
CA ASP A 117 -7.94 9.07 -17.88
C ASP A 117 -8.15 7.71 -18.59
N LEU A 118 -8.38 6.65 -17.81
CA LEU A 118 -8.72 5.31 -18.29
C LEU A 118 -10.12 4.90 -17.80
N PRO A 119 -10.89 4.15 -18.61
CA PRO A 119 -12.21 3.68 -18.21
C PRO A 119 -12.14 2.50 -17.23
N GLY A 120 -13.22 2.31 -16.47
CA GLY A 120 -13.41 1.12 -15.64
C GLY A 120 -12.62 1.15 -14.34
N GLU A 121 -12.36 2.33 -13.78
CA GLU A 121 -11.75 2.45 -12.46
C GLU A 121 -12.71 1.95 -11.37
N GLU A 122 -12.29 0.91 -10.65
CA GLU A 122 -12.96 0.40 -9.46
C GLU A 122 -12.41 1.08 -8.20
N THR A 123 -13.21 1.09 -7.15
CA THR A 123 -12.81 1.63 -5.84
C THR A 123 -12.79 0.55 -4.77
N ALA A 124 -11.96 0.75 -3.75
CA ALA A 124 -11.84 -0.15 -2.62
C ALA A 124 -13.18 -0.45 -1.95
N PHE A 125 -13.27 -1.65 -1.46
CA PHE A 125 -14.27 -2.01 -0.50
C PHE A 125 -13.74 -1.78 0.93
N LEU A 126 -14.18 -0.69 1.56
CA LEU A 126 -13.87 -0.35 2.94
C LEU A 126 -14.97 -0.87 3.87
N PRO A 127 -14.72 -1.92 4.66
CA PRO A 127 -15.73 -2.49 5.54
C PRO A 127 -16.02 -1.58 6.72
N THR A 128 -17.30 -1.33 7.02
CA THR A 128 -17.75 -0.55 8.18
C THR A 128 -18.57 -1.39 9.16
N PRO A 129 -18.67 -0.99 10.44
CA PRO A 129 -19.57 -1.62 11.38
C PRO A 129 -21.03 -1.66 10.88
N GLU A 130 -21.49 -0.59 10.25
CA GLU A 130 -22.82 -0.46 9.68
C GLU A 130 -23.05 -1.44 8.52
N TRP A 131 -22.04 -1.56 7.62
CA TRP A 131 -22.07 -2.53 6.54
C TRP A 131 -22.17 -3.95 7.08
N LYS A 132 -21.32 -4.33 8.04
CA LYS A 132 -21.31 -5.68 8.62
C LYS A 132 -22.66 -6.01 9.25
N LYS A 133 -23.20 -5.09 10.04
CA LYS A 133 -24.54 -5.23 10.65
C LYS A 133 -25.65 -5.38 9.60
N LYS A 134 -25.61 -4.57 8.54
CA LYS A 134 -26.65 -4.57 7.50
C LYS A 134 -26.57 -5.80 6.59
N GLN A 135 -25.37 -6.17 6.14
CA GLN A 135 -25.19 -7.21 5.13
C GLN A 135 -25.03 -8.60 5.74
N LEU A 136 -24.25 -8.74 6.82
CA LEU A 136 -23.95 -10.02 7.44
C LEU A 136 -24.83 -10.32 8.64
N LYS A 137 -25.62 -9.32 9.12
CA LYS A 137 -26.43 -9.40 10.34
C LYS A 137 -25.62 -9.67 11.61
N GLU A 138 -24.35 -9.27 11.59
CA GLU A 138 -23.39 -9.45 12.67
C GLU A 138 -22.91 -8.10 13.21
N MET A 139 -22.53 -8.10 14.49
CA MET A 139 -21.87 -6.95 15.11
C MET A 139 -20.40 -6.88 14.66
N TRP A 140 -19.84 -5.69 14.72
CA TRP A 140 -18.41 -5.50 14.56
C TRP A 140 -17.71 -5.89 15.85
N TYR A 141 -16.73 -6.79 15.75
CA TYR A 141 -15.95 -7.26 16.88
C TYR A 141 -14.54 -6.67 16.85
N PRO A 142 -13.83 -6.62 17.99
CA PRO A 142 -12.44 -6.19 18.02
C PRO A 142 -11.52 -6.95 17.05
N GLY A 143 -11.79 -8.24 16.81
CA GLY A 143 -11.08 -9.05 15.83
C GLY A 143 -11.20 -8.53 14.39
N ASP A 144 -12.33 -7.91 14.04
CA ASP A 144 -12.49 -7.26 12.72
C ASP A 144 -11.54 -6.06 12.60
N THR A 145 -11.41 -5.26 13.67
CA THR A 145 -10.47 -4.13 13.70
C THR A 145 -9.01 -4.61 13.66
N ILE A 146 -8.69 -5.67 14.37
CA ILE A 146 -7.35 -6.30 14.36
C ILE A 146 -6.98 -6.71 12.93
N ASN A 147 -7.86 -7.43 12.24
CA ASN A 147 -7.63 -7.84 10.85
C ASN A 147 -7.52 -6.63 9.90
N LEU A 148 -8.41 -5.66 10.03
CA LEU A 148 -8.39 -4.41 9.25
C LEU A 148 -7.06 -3.67 9.44
N SER A 149 -6.50 -3.66 10.66
CA SER A 149 -5.26 -2.95 11.00
C SER A 149 -4.02 -3.48 10.28
N ILE A 150 -4.07 -4.67 9.72
CA ILE A 150 -3.00 -5.26 8.91
C ILE A 150 -3.38 -5.44 7.44
N GLY A 151 -4.48 -4.81 7.00
CA GLY A 151 -4.95 -4.86 5.62
C GLY A 151 -5.55 -6.21 5.22
N GLN A 152 -6.24 -6.87 6.16
CA GLN A 152 -6.88 -8.17 5.98
C GLN A 152 -8.38 -8.09 6.35
N GLY A 153 -9.03 -9.23 6.43
CA GLY A 153 -10.46 -9.32 6.68
C GLY A 153 -11.27 -9.00 5.43
N TYR A 154 -12.24 -8.10 5.54
CA TYR A 154 -13.13 -7.75 4.43
C TYR A 154 -12.56 -6.64 3.53
N LEU A 155 -11.43 -6.04 3.88
CA LEU A 155 -10.82 -4.94 3.12
C LEU A 155 -10.30 -5.43 1.76
N LEU A 156 -10.75 -4.78 0.70
CA LEU A 156 -10.24 -5.00 -0.66
C LEU A 156 -9.92 -3.65 -1.32
N VAL A 157 -8.80 -3.57 -1.99
CA VAL A 157 -8.30 -2.34 -2.65
C VAL A 157 -7.81 -2.63 -4.06
N THR A 158 -7.81 -1.63 -4.92
CA THR A 158 -7.08 -1.72 -6.19
C THR A 158 -5.58 -1.42 -5.99
N PRO A 159 -4.70 -1.94 -6.85
CA PRO A 159 -3.29 -1.54 -6.84
C PRO A 159 -3.08 -0.03 -6.99
N LEU A 160 -3.91 0.64 -7.79
CA LEU A 160 -3.83 2.09 -7.98
C LEU A 160 -4.10 2.86 -6.66
N GLU A 161 -5.05 2.42 -5.84
CA GLU A 161 -5.33 3.07 -4.56
C GLU A 161 -4.15 2.95 -3.60
N MET A 162 -3.53 1.77 -3.51
CA MET A 162 -2.32 1.61 -2.67
C MET A 162 -1.11 2.37 -3.23
N TYR A 163 -0.99 2.46 -4.57
CA TYR A 163 -0.02 3.34 -5.21
C TYR A 163 -0.24 4.81 -4.78
N ARG A 164 -1.50 5.29 -4.74
CA ARG A 164 -1.84 6.65 -4.30
C ARG A 164 -1.42 6.90 -2.86
N VAL A 165 -1.64 5.95 -1.94
CA VAL A 165 -1.17 6.06 -0.55
C VAL A 165 0.34 6.29 -0.50
N VAL A 166 1.11 5.49 -1.25
CA VAL A 166 2.58 5.61 -1.30
C VAL A 166 3.01 6.91 -1.99
N SER A 167 2.32 7.30 -3.07
CA SER A 167 2.55 8.57 -3.77
C SER A 167 2.32 9.78 -2.88
N ASN A 168 1.25 9.77 -2.08
CA ASN A 168 0.95 10.84 -1.14
C ASN A 168 2.01 10.97 -0.04
N ILE A 169 2.63 9.86 0.38
CA ILE A 169 3.76 9.88 1.31
C ILE A 169 5.01 10.44 0.62
N ALA A 170 5.31 10.01 -0.60
CA ALA A 170 6.46 10.47 -1.38
C ALA A 170 6.41 11.98 -1.64
N THR A 171 5.23 12.51 -1.96
CA THR A 171 5.02 13.93 -2.28
C THR A 171 4.69 14.79 -1.04
N ARG A 172 4.68 14.18 0.16
CA ARG A 172 4.27 14.84 1.41
C ARG A 172 2.91 15.50 1.30
N GLY A 173 1.95 14.76 0.75
CA GLY A 173 0.55 15.17 0.67
C GLY A 173 0.14 15.91 -0.59
N GLU A 174 1.03 16.18 -1.53
CA GLU A 174 0.63 16.73 -2.82
C GLU A 174 -0.07 15.65 -3.66
N VAL A 175 -1.38 15.80 -3.84
CA VAL A 175 -2.21 14.82 -4.57
C VAL A 175 -2.35 15.24 -6.01
N TYR A 176 -1.87 14.39 -6.92
CA TYR A 176 -1.98 14.61 -8.36
C TYR A 176 -2.98 13.64 -9.00
N LYS A 177 -3.72 14.14 -10.01
CA LYS A 177 -4.56 13.31 -10.85
C LYS A 177 -3.67 12.41 -11.72
N PRO A 178 -3.80 11.08 -11.61
CA PRO A 178 -3.05 10.18 -12.49
C PRO A 178 -3.53 10.35 -13.93
N HIS A 179 -2.61 10.22 -14.89
CA HIS A 179 -2.93 10.19 -16.31
C HIS A 179 -1.90 9.36 -17.07
N VAL A 180 -2.32 8.71 -18.14
CA VAL A 180 -1.45 7.93 -19.05
C VAL A 180 -1.22 8.64 -20.37
N VAL A 181 -2.15 9.52 -20.78
CA VAL A 181 -2.01 10.31 -21.99
C VAL A 181 -1.12 11.51 -21.72
N LYS A 182 0.04 11.57 -22.38
CA LYS A 182 0.95 12.72 -22.31
C LYS A 182 0.62 13.77 -23.36
N LYS A 183 0.40 13.34 -24.62
CA LYS A 183 0.12 14.20 -25.76
C LYS A 183 -0.86 13.57 -26.71
N ILE A 184 -1.65 14.39 -27.36
CA ILE A 184 -2.49 14.02 -28.51
C ILE A 184 -1.88 14.72 -29.72
N LEU A 185 -1.58 13.94 -30.77
CA LEU A 185 -0.97 14.42 -31.98
C LEU A 185 -1.95 14.32 -33.17
N SER A 186 -1.79 15.19 -34.16
CA SER A 186 -2.46 15.07 -35.46
C SER A 186 -1.85 13.91 -36.27
N SER A 187 -2.45 13.61 -37.43
CA SER A 187 -1.91 12.64 -38.40
C SER A 187 -0.53 13.05 -38.91
N GLU A 188 -0.22 14.36 -38.93
CA GLU A 188 1.04 14.94 -39.38
C GLU A 188 2.07 15.03 -38.24
N GLY A 189 1.73 14.61 -37.02
CA GLY A 189 2.61 14.61 -35.85
C GLY A 189 2.63 15.93 -35.07
N GLU A 190 1.77 16.88 -35.40
CA GLU A 190 1.67 18.15 -34.67
C GLU A 190 0.95 17.95 -33.33
N VAL A 191 1.38 18.66 -32.28
CA VAL A 191 0.77 18.57 -30.96
C VAL A 191 -0.58 19.29 -30.96
N ILE A 192 -1.68 18.52 -30.94
CA ILE A 192 -3.05 19.05 -30.79
C ILE A 192 -3.28 19.45 -29.34
N ARG A 193 -2.83 18.61 -28.38
CA ARG A 193 -3.01 18.84 -26.95
C ARG A 193 -1.90 18.17 -26.15
N GLU A 194 -1.33 18.90 -25.21
CA GLU A 194 -0.45 18.36 -24.17
C GLU A 194 -1.18 18.31 -22.84
N ILE A 195 -1.07 17.18 -22.13
CA ILE A 195 -1.66 17.00 -20.81
C ILE A 195 -0.61 17.34 -19.76
N THR A 196 -0.89 18.35 -18.97
CA THR A 196 -0.03 18.76 -17.85
C THR A 196 -0.51 18.10 -16.55
N PRO A 197 0.41 17.82 -15.60
CA PRO A 197 0.01 17.31 -14.27
C PRO A 197 -0.99 18.25 -13.59
N VAL A 198 -2.09 17.68 -13.10
CA VAL A 198 -3.12 18.42 -12.38
C VAL A 198 -3.04 18.06 -10.90
N ARG A 199 -2.71 19.04 -10.07
CA ARG A 199 -2.83 18.91 -8.62
C ARG A 199 -4.31 18.97 -8.26
N GLN A 200 -4.80 17.93 -7.58
CA GLN A 200 -6.20 17.83 -7.15
C GLN A 200 -6.41 18.40 -5.76
N ASP A 201 -5.51 18.06 -4.84
CA ASP A 201 -5.68 18.38 -3.42
C ASP A 201 -4.32 18.42 -2.70
N LYS A 202 -4.36 18.74 -1.42
CA LYS A 202 -3.24 18.63 -0.49
C LYS A 202 -3.68 17.97 0.81
N ILE A 203 -3.03 16.87 1.15
CA ILE A 203 -3.22 16.21 2.44
C ILE A 203 -2.30 16.87 3.46
N GLU A 204 -2.89 17.58 4.40
CA GLU A 204 -2.14 18.21 5.47
C GLU A 204 -1.95 17.24 6.64
N LEU A 205 -0.70 16.94 6.96
CA LEU A 205 -0.25 16.19 8.12
C LEU A 205 0.88 16.95 8.80
N LYS A 206 1.15 16.63 10.06
CA LYS A 206 2.33 17.13 10.78
C LYS A 206 3.61 16.73 10.05
N ASP A 207 4.60 17.63 10.01
CA ASP A 207 5.93 17.33 9.44
C ASP A 207 6.59 16.12 10.10
N SER A 208 6.38 15.92 11.40
CA SER A 208 6.84 14.75 12.14
C SER A 208 6.24 13.45 11.59
N THR A 209 4.96 13.45 11.22
CA THR A 209 4.29 12.29 10.63
C THR A 209 4.93 11.88 9.31
N TRP A 210 5.12 12.85 8.38
CA TRP A 210 5.80 12.57 7.11
C TRP A 210 7.20 12.00 7.32
N LYS A 211 8.00 12.61 8.21
CA LYS A 211 9.35 12.16 8.53
C LYS A 211 9.37 10.75 9.10
N THR A 212 8.47 10.44 10.03
CA THR A 212 8.37 9.11 10.65
C THR A 212 7.98 8.04 9.64
N LEU A 213 7.01 8.32 8.76
CA LEU A 213 6.61 7.39 7.70
C LEU A 213 7.77 7.11 6.75
N ILE A 214 8.41 8.15 6.21
CA ILE A 214 9.53 8.03 5.27
C ILE A 214 10.70 7.26 5.90
N ARG A 215 11.13 7.63 7.13
CA ARG A 215 12.18 6.92 7.85
C ARG A 215 11.84 5.45 8.10
N GLY A 216 10.60 5.16 8.48
CA GLY A 216 10.12 3.79 8.62
C GLY A 216 10.23 3.00 7.32
N MET A 217 9.85 3.61 6.18
CA MET A 217 9.96 3.01 4.86
C MET A 217 11.42 2.85 4.38
N GLU A 218 12.32 3.78 4.68
CA GLU A 218 13.77 3.63 4.44
C GLU A 218 14.36 2.48 5.25
N LYS A 219 13.94 2.33 6.51
CA LYS A 219 14.34 1.22 7.36
C LYS A 219 13.83 -0.14 6.85
N VAL A 220 12.73 -0.22 6.12
CA VAL A 220 12.30 -1.46 5.43
C VAL A 220 13.42 -1.98 4.53
N VAL A 221 14.08 -1.11 3.79
CA VAL A 221 15.15 -1.46 2.84
C VAL A 221 16.49 -1.67 3.57
N SER A 222 16.85 -0.78 4.49
CA SER A 222 18.16 -0.82 5.13
C SER A 222 18.33 -1.97 6.12
N LYS A 223 17.29 -2.34 6.88
CA LYS A 223 17.35 -3.36 7.93
C LYS A 223 16.05 -4.16 8.15
N GLY A 224 15.02 -3.90 7.35
CA GLY A 224 13.69 -4.49 7.50
C GLY A 224 13.39 -5.60 6.49
N THR A 225 12.12 -5.70 6.09
CA THR A 225 11.61 -6.77 5.22
C THR A 225 11.96 -6.60 3.74
N GLY A 226 12.50 -5.44 3.30
CA GLY A 226 12.85 -5.12 1.92
C GLY A 226 14.35 -5.16 1.62
N GLN A 227 15.17 -5.84 2.42
CA GLN A 227 16.65 -5.85 2.30
C GLN A 227 17.18 -6.33 0.95
N VAL A 228 16.39 -7.02 0.14
CA VAL A 228 16.77 -7.43 -1.23
C VAL A 228 17.14 -6.22 -2.10
N CYS A 229 16.59 -5.04 -1.80
CA CYS A 229 16.86 -3.77 -2.49
C CYS A 229 18.01 -2.97 -1.84
N ARG A 230 18.65 -3.44 -0.76
CA ARG A 230 19.65 -2.68 0.00
C ARG A 230 20.89 -2.30 -0.81
N ALA A 231 21.24 -3.12 -1.80
CA ALA A 231 22.42 -2.90 -2.64
C ALA A 231 22.19 -1.92 -3.81
N LEU A 232 20.97 -1.39 -3.97
CA LEU A 232 20.67 -0.41 -5.00
C LEU A 232 21.46 0.89 -4.75
N PRO A 233 21.98 1.54 -5.80
CA PRO A 233 22.77 2.78 -5.67
C PRO A 233 21.89 4.03 -5.49
N VAL A 234 20.73 3.89 -4.86
CA VAL A 234 19.78 4.97 -4.56
C VAL A 234 19.16 4.77 -3.17
N GLU A 235 18.81 5.87 -2.54
CA GLU A 235 18.04 5.83 -1.29
C GLU A 235 16.59 5.49 -1.60
N LEU A 236 16.18 4.28 -1.24
CA LEU A 236 14.84 3.77 -1.50
C LEU A 236 14.03 3.72 -0.19
N ALA A 237 12.84 4.33 -0.22
CA ALA A 237 11.81 4.13 0.78
C ALA A 237 10.75 3.17 0.25
N ALA A 238 10.46 2.08 0.97
CA ALA A 238 9.55 1.04 0.50
C ALA A 238 8.74 0.39 1.61
N LYS A 239 7.75 -0.43 1.22
CA LYS A 239 6.99 -1.29 2.11
C LYS A 239 6.65 -2.59 1.41
N THR A 240 6.88 -3.70 2.10
CA THR A 240 6.43 -5.04 1.69
C THR A 240 5.00 -5.29 2.14
N GLY A 241 4.25 -6.04 1.38
CA GLY A 241 2.92 -6.55 1.74
C GLY A 241 2.77 -8.00 1.37
N THR A 242 2.18 -8.78 2.25
CA THR A 242 1.74 -10.14 2.01
C THR A 242 0.25 -10.20 2.25
N ALA A 243 -0.51 -10.53 1.24
CA ALA A 243 -1.96 -10.62 1.31
C ALA A 243 -2.39 -12.08 1.26
N GLN A 244 -3.03 -12.53 2.34
CA GLN A 244 -3.53 -13.90 2.41
C GLN A 244 -4.55 -14.16 1.31
N ASN A 245 -4.43 -15.32 0.68
CA ASN A 245 -5.33 -15.76 -0.37
C ASN A 245 -5.85 -17.18 -0.06
N PRO A 246 -7.17 -17.32 0.20
CA PRO A 246 -7.75 -18.64 0.50
C PRO A 246 -7.66 -19.64 -0.67
N GLN A 247 -7.43 -19.16 -1.90
CA GLN A 247 -7.44 -19.95 -3.14
C GLN A 247 -6.05 -20.33 -3.64
N GLY A 248 -5.00 -20.16 -2.82
CA GLY A 248 -3.64 -20.50 -3.25
C GLY A 248 -2.56 -19.81 -2.43
N LYS A 249 -1.40 -19.57 -3.06
CA LYS A 249 -0.34 -18.80 -2.41
C LYS A 249 -0.80 -17.35 -2.20
N ASP A 250 -0.27 -16.74 -1.16
CA ASP A 250 -0.50 -15.31 -0.86
C ASP A 250 -0.09 -14.43 -2.04
N HIS A 251 -0.71 -13.24 -2.14
CA HIS A 251 -0.27 -12.22 -3.08
C HIS A 251 0.89 -11.42 -2.49
N SER A 252 1.93 -11.24 -3.29
CA SER A 252 3.13 -10.50 -2.92
C SER A 252 3.03 -9.04 -3.38
N TRP A 253 3.23 -8.10 -2.47
CA TRP A 253 3.21 -6.66 -2.74
C TRP A 253 4.54 -6.03 -2.37
N PHE A 254 5.00 -5.10 -3.21
CA PHE A 254 6.11 -4.22 -2.88
C PHE A 254 5.87 -2.85 -3.48
N ALA A 255 5.86 -1.81 -2.66
CA ALA A 255 5.65 -0.45 -3.13
C ALA A 255 6.64 0.51 -2.49
N GLY A 256 7.03 1.55 -3.21
CA GLY A 256 8.00 2.50 -2.72
C GLY A 256 8.27 3.64 -3.68
N PHE A 257 9.27 4.45 -3.34
CA PHE A 257 9.71 5.58 -4.14
C PHE A 257 11.20 5.85 -3.94
N PHE A 258 11.82 6.47 -4.93
CA PHE A 258 13.24 6.86 -4.88
C PHE A 258 13.54 8.07 -5.77
N PRO A 259 14.64 8.82 -5.45
CA PRO A 259 15.32 8.85 -4.17
C PRO A 259 14.37 9.23 -3.03
N SER A 260 14.60 8.73 -1.80
CA SER A 260 13.68 8.99 -0.69
C SER A 260 13.62 10.47 -0.28
N SER A 261 14.73 11.18 -0.48
CA SER A 261 14.85 12.62 -0.17
C SER A 261 14.15 13.53 -1.20
N HIS A 262 14.21 13.17 -2.50
CA HIS A 262 13.62 13.91 -3.62
C HIS A 262 12.98 12.92 -4.62
N PRO A 263 11.80 12.40 -4.35
CA PRO A 263 11.18 11.34 -5.14
C PRO A 263 11.04 11.68 -6.61
N GLN A 264 11.65 10.87 -7.48
CA GLN A 264 11.55 10.96 -8.93
C GLN A 264 10.65 9.88 -9.51
N LEU A 265 10.57 8.74 -8.83
CA LEU A 265 9.70 7.63 -9.21
C LEU A 265 9.01 7.05 -7.98
N VAL A 266 7.70 6.88 -8.10
CA VAL A 266 6.89 6.05 -7.19
C VAL A 266 6.49 4.80 -7.96
N PHE A 267 6.56 3.64 -7.33
CA PHE A 267 6.19 2.37 -7.96
C PHE A 267 5.41 1.47 -7.00
N LEU A 268 4.62 0.60 -7.59
CA LEU A 268 3.97 -0.50 -6.89
C LEU A 268 4.04 -1.76 -7.78
N VAL A 269 4.47 -2.86 -7.19
CA VAL A 269 4.51 -4.18 -7.81
C VAL A 269 3.61 -5.11 -7.01
N LEU A 270 2.67 -5.74 -7.69
CA LEU A 270 1.86 -6.84 -7.19
C LEU A 270 2.15 -8.08 -8.04
N VAL A 271 2.43 -9.19 -7.37
CA VAL A 271 2.55 -10.51 -7.99
C VAL A 271 1.46 -11.40 -7.41
N GLU A 272 0.46 -11.71 -8.25
CA GLU A 272 -0.59 -12.65 -7.87
C GLU A 272 0.04 -14.02 -7.56
N HIS A 273 -0.35 -14.62 -6.42
CA HIS A 273 0.20 -15.89 -5.96
C HIS A 273 1.74 -15.94 -5.79
N GLY A 274 2.36 -14.75 -5.63
CA GLY A 274 3.82 -14.60 -5.49
C GLY A 274 4.37 -14.93 -4.10
N GLY A 275 3.52 -15.31 -3.15
CA GLY A 275 3.92 -15.65 -1.79
C GLY A 275 4.24 -14.42 -0.93
N ASP A 276 5.36 -14.45 -0.22
CA ASP A 276 5.77 -13.39 0.70
C ASP A 276 6.15 -12.09 -0.03
N GLY A 277 5.79 -10.95 0.54
CA GLY A 277 6.08 -9.62 -0.02
C GLY A 277 7.58 -9.27 -0.09
N SER A 278 8.44 -9.96 0.67
CA SER A 278 9.90 -9.85 0.57
C SER A 278 10.50 -10.68 -0.57
N GLY A 279 9.69 -11.54 -1.21
CA GLY A 279 10.07 -12.43 -2.28
C GLY A 279 9.89 -11.83 -3.68
N GLU A 280 8.94 -12.39 -4.45
CA GLU A 280 8.77 -12.12 -5.88
C GLU A 280 8.53 -10.63 -6.21
N ALA A 281 7.63 -9.95 -5.49
CA ALA A 281 7.34 -8.55 -5.74
C ALA A 281 8.56 -7.65 -5.45
N ALA A 282 9.30 -7.92 -4.37
CA ALA A 282 10.49 -7.15 -4.03
C ALA A 282 11.63 -7.36 -5.04
N GLN A 283 11.78 -8.59 -5.57
CA GLN A 283 12.76 -8.89 -6.60
C GLN A 283 12.42 -8.23 -7.94
N ALA A 284 11.15 -8.25 -8.33
CA ALA A 284 10.68 -7.57 -9.53
C ALA A 284 10.86 -6.05 -9.40
N ALA A 285 10.54 -5.48 -8.24
CA ALA A 285 10.76 -4.07 -7.95
C ALA A 285 12.25 -3.69 -8.02
N LYS A 286 13.14 -4.52 -7.47
CA LYS A 286 14.59 -4.31 -7.57
C LYS A 286 15.04 -4.18 -9.03
N LYS A 287 14.64 -5.12 -9.89
CA LYS A 287 14.96 -5.08 -11.34
C LYS A 287 14.39 -3.84 -12.02
N LEU A 288 13.18 -3.41 -11.66
CA LEU A 288 12.56 -2.19 -12.18
C LEU A 288 13.38 -0.95 -11.81
N VAL A 289 13.81 -0.86 -10.55
CA VAL A 289 14.63 0.27 -10.07
C VAL A 289 16.01 0.26 -10.74
N GLU A 290 16.68 -0.89 -10.85
CA GLU A 290 17.94 -1.05 -11.57
C GLU A 290 17.81 -0.57 -13.02
N TRP A 291 16.81 -1.06 -13.73
CA TRP A 291 16.53 -0.64 -15.11
C TRP A 291 16.30 0.88 -15.24
N TRP A 292 15.52 1.46 -14.28
CA TRP A 292 15.26 2.90 -14.30
C TRP A 292 16.53 3.72 -14.14
N ILE A 293 17.40 3.35 -13.20
CA ILE A 293 18.68 4.03 -12.94
C ILE A 293 19.56 3.99 -14.20
N GLU A 294 19.67 2.83 -14.83
CA GLU A 294 20.48 2.63 -16.03
C GLU A 294 19.97 3.42 -17.24
N ASN A 295 18.66 3.51 -17.44
CA ASN A 295 18.07 4.06 -18.66
C ASN A 295 17.55 5.49 -18.53
N ARG A 296 17.27 5.97 -17.34
CA ARG A 296 16.69 7.30 -17.09
C ARG A 296 17.58 8.20 -16.23
N GLY A 297 18.58 7.63 -15.56
CA GLY A 297 19.49 8.32 -14.67
C GLY A 297 18.75 8.89 -13.45
N ALA A 298 18.73 8.18 -12.35
CA ALA A 298 18.37 8.79 -11.07
C ALA A 298 19.50 9.77 -10.73
N LYS A 299 19.30 11.06 -10.92
CA LYS A 299 20.20 12.09 -10.40
C LYS A 299 19.93 12.19 -8.90
N ASN A 300 20.93 11.84 -8.08
CA ASN A 300 20.92 12.09 -6.64
C ASN A 300 20.82 13.59 -6.34
#